data_12edd30ab08b314cf79bc5acbef2ca33
#
_entry.id   12edd30ab08b314cf79bc5acbef2ca33
#
_cell.length_a   1.000
_cell.length_b   1.000
_cell.length_c   1.000
_cell.angle_alpha   90.00
_cell.angle_beta   90.00
_cell.angle_gamma   90.00
#
_symmetry.space_group_name_H-M   'P 1'
#
loop_
_entity.id
_entity.type
_entity.pdbx_description
1 polymer ?
#
loop_
_entity_poly.entity_id
_entity_poly.type
_entity_poly.pdbx_seq_one_letter_code
_entity_poly.pdbx_strand_id
1 'polypeptide(L)'
;MTGIRIAIAQPTITADARANGKTVRSLMRKAAGGRARLVQFPEGLLSGYAKEQIADWSDVDWDAVCDELEQIMALAAELKLWVVLGSAHPLTPPHRPHNSLYVISDAGELVDRYDKRFLSNTELNHFYSPGFDPVVFDVDGYRFGCVICVEINFPHLFSQYERLGVECLLLSAYPVDAVFEVKARAHAAINCYWVAMSLPAQTVDLMPSGLITPDGTYAAQLAGKSELTITTIDRDDPALKVPLAHARPWRATALKGDIYRTRAVADPRSSDRTTL
;
A
#
# COMPACT_ATOMS: atom_id res chain seq x y z
N MET A 1 -24.08 -2.10 -8.38
CA MET A 1 -22.99 -2.59 -7.50
C MET A 1 -22.41 -1.36 -6.83
N THR A 2 -22.51 -1.28 -5.51
CA THR A 2 -22.13 -0.11 -4.69
C THR A 2 -20.63 -0.04 -4.36
N GLY A 3 -19.82 -1.07 -4.73
CA GLY A 3 -18.41 -1.18 -4.40
C GLY A 3 -17.46 -1.01 -5.59
N ILE A 4 -16.19 -0.72 -5.30
CA ILE A 4 -15.09 -0.69 -6.27
C ILE A 4 -14.36 -2.04 -6.33
N ARG A 5 -14.09 -2.53 -7.54
CA ARG A 5 -13.28 -3.75 -7.74
C ARG A 5 -11.82 -3.38 -7.84
N ILE A 6 -10.98 -4.03 -7.05
CA ILE A 6 -9.53 -3.90 -7.10
C ILE A 6 -8.87 -5.25 -7.38
N ALA A 7 -7.71 -5.20 -8.00
CA ALA A 7 -6.84 -6.34 -8.23
C ALA A 7 -5.57 -6.21 -7.39
N ILE A 8 -5.15 -7.28 -6.75
CA ILE A 8 -3.93 -7.35 -5.95
C ILE A 8 -3.03 -8.41 -6.57
N ALA A 9 -1.83 -8.03 -6.99
CA ALA A 9 -0.90 -8.87 -7.69
C ALA A 9 0.16 -9.48 -6.77
N GLN A 10 0.63 -10.69 -7.12
CA GLN A 10 1.68 -11.44 -6.44
C GLN A 10 2.66 -12.04 -7.47
N PRO A 11 3.30 -11.23 -8.32
CA PRO A 11 4.23 -11.72 -9.33
C PRO A 11 5.59 -12.08 -8.74
N THR A 12 6.35 -12.87 -9.49
CA THR A 12 7.79 -13.03 -9.25
C THR A 12 8.53 -11.77 -9.67
N ILE A 13 9.47 -11.31 -8.84
CA ILE A 13 10.36 -10.18 -9.12
C ILE A 13 11.70 -10.72 -9.65
N THR A 14 12.23 -10.11 -10.69
CA THR A 14 13.55 -10.41 -11.26
C THR A 14 14.43 -9.16 -11.31
N ALA A 15 15.71 -9.30 -11.64
CA ALA A 15 16.60 -8.16 -11.90
C ALA A 15 16.39 -7.53 -13.29
N ASP A 16 15.61 -8.18 -14.17
CA ASP A 16 15.35 -7.75 -15.54
C ASP A 16 14.07 -6.91 -15.61
N ALA A 17 14.23 -5.59 -15.79
CA ALA A 17 13.10 -4.66 -15.89
C ALA A 17 12.15 -4.99 -17.05
N ARG A 18 12.67 -5.48 -18.19
CA ARG A 18 11.83 -5.85 -19.35
C ARG A 18 11.00 -7.10 -19.08
N ALA A 19 11.54 -8.09 -18.39
CA ALA A 19 10.81 -9.28 -17.96
C ALA A 19 9.73 -8.91 -16.93
N ASN A 20 10.07 -8.05 -15.97
CA ASN A 20 9.13 -7.54 -14.96
C ASN A 20 8.00 -6.73 -15.61
N GLY A 21 8.31 -5.81 -16.54
CA GLY A 21 7.33 -5.01 -17.26
C GLY A 21 6.37 -5.85 -18.11
N LYS A 22 6.89 -6.88 -18.77
CA LYS A 22 6.04 -7.86 -19.49
C LYS A 22 5.05 -8.56 -18.55
N THR A 23 5.50 -8.95 -17.36
CA THR A 23 4.67 -9.56 -16.32
C THR A 23 3.59 -8.59 -15.84
N VAL A 24 3.97 -7.33 -15.53
CA VAL A 24 3.04 -6.27 -15.14
C VAL A 24 1.94 -6.10 -16.19
N ARG A 25 2.30 -5.90 -17.46
CA ARG A 25 1.32 -5.72 -18.55
C ARG A 25 0.40 -6.93 -18.75
N SER A 26 0.90 -8.16 -18.53
CA SER A 26 0.08 -9.37 -18.55
C SER A 26 -0.97 -9.36 -17.44
N LEU A 27 -0.55 -9.01 -16.21
CA LEU A 27 -1.45 -8.96 -15.04
C LEU A 27 -2.44 -7.81 -15.14
N MET A 28 -2.06 -6.66 -15.71
CA MET A 28 -2.98 -5.55 -16.01
C MET A 28 -4.13 -6.00 -16.92
N ARG A 29 -3.84 -6.76 -18.00
CA ARG A 29 -4.87 -7.31 -18.88
C ARG A 29 -5.80 -8.29 -18.16
N LYS A 30 -5.24 -9.15 -17.29
CA LYS A 30 -6.04 -10.06 -16.45
C LYS A 30 -6.94 -9.27 -15.49
N ALA A 31 -6.42 -8.23 -14.85
CA ALA A 31 -7.16 -7.36 -13.93
C ALA A 31 -8.33 -6.64 -14.64
N ALA A 32 -8.06 -6.05 -15.80
CA ALA A 32 -9.07 -5.39 -16.63
C ALA A 32 -10.13 -6.38 -17.13
N GLY A 33 -9.73 -7.57 -17.57
CA GLY A 33 -10.64 -8.66 -17.95
C GLY A 33 -11.57 -9.09 -16.79
N GLY A 34 -11.08 -9.02 -15.55
CA GLY A 34 -11.87 -9.21 -14.35
C GLY A 34 -12.64 -7.95 -13.88
N ARG A 35 -12.65 -6.89 -14.67
CA ARG A 35 -13.31 -5.60 -14.40
C ARG A 35 -12.79 -4.89 -13.13
N ALA A 36 -11.52 -5.04 -12.79
CA ALA A 36 -10.89 -4.23 -11.77
C ALA A 36 -10.74 -2.78 -12.26
N ARG A 37 -10.87 -1.82 -11.35
CA ARG A 37 -10.66 -0.39 -11.61
C ARG A 37 -9.27 0.05 -11.20
N LEU A 38 -8.63 -0.69 -10.29
CA LEU A 38 -7.28 -0.47 -9.82
C LEU A 38 -6.56 -1.81 -9.71
N VAL A 39 -5.27 -1.84 -10.08
CA VAL A 39 -4.36 -2.95 -9.79
C VAL A 39 -3.17 -2.47 -8.98
N GLN A 40 -2.87 -3.19 -7.91
CA GLN A 40 -1.72 -2.95 -7.03
C GLN A 40 -0.64 -4.00 -7.27
N PHE A 41 0.62 -3.56 -7.32
CA PHE A 41 1.82 -4.39 -7.45
C PHE A 41 2.75 -4.27 -6.23
N PRO A 42 3.61 -5.27 -5.97
CA PRO A 42 4.51 -5.26 -4.82
C PRO A 42 5.64 -4.24 -4.93
N GLU A 43 6.32 -4.01 -3.81
CA GLU A 43 7.53 -3.21 -3.67
C GLU A 43 8.63 -3.66 -4.64
N GLY A 44 9.27 -2.71 -5.33
CA GLY A 44 10.45 -2.95 -6.16
C GLY A 44 10.21 -3.78 -7.42
N LEU A 45 8.96 -4.02 -7.84
CA LEU A 45 8.67 -4.96 -8.92
C LEU A 45 9.34 -4.60 -10.24
N LEU A 46 9.21 -3.34 -10.70
CA LEU A 46 9.66 -3.00 -12.05
C LEU A 46 11.18 -3.00 -12.18
N SER A 47 11.88 -2.36 -11.27
CA SER A 47 13.35 -2.24 -11.27
C SER A 47 14.09 -3.46 -10.73
N GLY A 48 13.42 -4.38 -10.06
CA GLY A 48 14.01 -5.33 -9.13
C GLY A 48 14.08 -4.75 -7.72
N TYR A 49 14.03 -5.61 -6.70
CA TYR A 49 14.11 -5.23 -5.30
C TYR A 49 15.56 -5.22 -4.81
N ALA A 50 15.96 -4.11 -4.17
CA ALA A 50 17.28 -4.00 -3.54
C ALA A 50 17.46 -5.09 -2.46
N LYS A 51 18.70 -5.54 -2.27
CA LYS A 51 19.14 -6.62 -1.38
C LYS A 51 18.89 -8.05 -1.89
N GLU A 52 17.93 -8.25 -2.79
CA GLU A 52 17.60 -9.58 -3.32
C GLU A 52 17.98 -9.70 -4.80
N GLN A 53 17.40 -8.86 -5.66
CA GLN A 53 17.66 -8.88 -7.10
C GLN A 53 18.72 -7.87 -7.51
N ILE A 54 18.84 -6.75 -6.81
CA ILE A 54 19.76 -5.65 -7.12
C ILE A 54 20.77 -5.50 -5.99
N ALA A 55 22.03 -5.75 -6.31
CA ALA A 55 23.15 -5.56 -5.38
C ALA A 55 23.74 -4.14 -5.45
N ASP A 56 23.78 -3.57 -6.65
CA ASP A 56 24.27 -2.20 -6.92
C ASP A 56 23.38 -1.52 -7.95
N TRP A 57 23.11 -0.23 -7.78
CA TRP A 57 22.28 0.55 -8.69
C TRP A 57 22.93 0.82 -10.04
N SER A 58 24.25 0.64 -10.16
CA SER A 58 24.95 0.69 -11.45
C SER A 58 24.61 -0.49 -12.38
N ASP A 59 24.08 -1.58 -11.84
CA ASP A 59 23.66 -2.76 -12.61
C ASP A 59 22.25 -2.62 -13.21
N VAL A 60 21.52 -1.58 -12.84
CA VAL A 60 20.13 -1.36 -13.30
C VAL A 60 20.12 -0.66 -14.65
N ASP A 61 19.46 -1.27 -15.62
CA ASP A 61 19.13 -0.65 -16.91
C ASP A 61 17.96 0.35 -16.72
N TRP A 62 18.31 1.60 -16.38
CA TRP A 62 17.36 2.68 -16.14
C TRP A 62 16.56 3.06 -17.39
N ASP A 63 17.15 2.91 -18.58
CA ASP A 63 16.45 3.15 -19.85
C ASP A 63 15.34 2.09 -20.03
N ALA A 64 15.65 0.81 -19.73
CA ALA A 64 14.63 -0.24 -19.74
C ALA A 64 13.51 0.01 -18.70
N VAL A 65 13.85 0.47 -17.51
CA VAL A 65 12.84 0.84 -16.48
C VAL A 65 11.93 1.95 -16.99
N CYS A 66 12.49 2.98 -17.62
CA CYS A 66 11.73 4.10 -18.20
C CYS A 66 10.82 3.64 -19.35
N ASP A 67 11.38 2.91 -20.32
CA ASP A 67 10.64 2.35 -21.48
C ASP A 67 9.44 1.50 -21.03
N GLU A 68 9.66 0.63 -20.01
CA GLU A 68 8.60 -0.23 -19.50
C GLU A 68 7.53 0.55 -18.74
N LEU A 69 7.91 1.59 -17.99
CA LEU A 69 6.96 2.47 -17.31
C LEU A 69 6.06 3.20 -18.32
N GLU A 70 6.64 3.73 -19.40
CA GLU A 70 5.88 4.37 -20.48
C GLU A 70 4.89 3.40 -21.16
N GLN A 71 5.31 2.15 -21.42
CA GLN A 71 4.42 1.14 -21.98
C GLN A 71 3.29 0.75 -21.01
N ILE A 72 3.57 0.72 -19.70
CA ILE A 72 2.56 0.46 -18.66
C ILE A 72 1.57 1.61 -18.59
N MET A 73 2.04 2.87 -18.66
CA MET A 73 1.18 4.05 -18.69
C MET A 73 0.26 4.05 -19.93
N ALA A 74 0.80 3.74 -21.11
CA ALA A 74 0.00 3.62 -22.33
C ALA A 74 -1.07 2.51 -22.22
N LEU A 75 -0.71 1.37 -21.65
CA LEU A 75 -1.64 0.26 -21.43
C LEU A 75 -2.71 0.58 -20.37
N ALA A 76 -2.37 1.36 -19.33
CA ALA A 76 -3.33 1.83 -18.34
C ALA A 76 -4.44 2.67 -18.98
N ALA A 77 -4.08 3.56 -19.91
CA ALA A 77 -5.03 4.34 -20.72
C ALA A 77 -5.92 3.45 -21.61
N GLU A 78 -5.32 2.47 -22.31
CA GLU A 78 -6.05 1.53 -23.16
C GLU A 78 -7.09 0.74 -22.37
N LEU A 79 -6.67 0.20 -21.20
CA LEU A 79 -7.49 -0.67 -20.36
C LEU A 79 -8.46 0.08 -19.44
N LYS A 80 -8.34 1.41 -19.33
CA LYS A 80 -9.08 2.23 -18.35
C LYS A 80 -8.89 1.72 -16.92
N LEU A 81 -7.62 1.45 -16.57
CA LEU A 81 -7.21 0.80 -15.32
C LEU A 81 -6.21 1.67 -14.56
N TRP A 82 -6.51 2.01 -13.32
CA TRP A 82 -5.54 2.60 -12.41
C TRP A 82 -4.48 1.57 -12.00
N VAL A 83 -3.23 2.02 -11.89
CA VAL A 83 -2.09 1.15 -11.57
C VAL A 83 -1.28 1.77 -10.43
N VAL A 84 -0.99 0.96 -9.39
CA VAL A 84 0.00 1.31 -8.36
C VAL A 84 1.15 0.32 -8.46
N LEU A 85 2.33 0.82 -8.88
CA LEU A 85 3.47 0.01 -9.31
C LEU A 85 4.72 0.31 -8.48
N GLY A 86 5.26 -0.71 -7.81
CA GLY A 86 6.52 -0.60 -7.08
C GLY A 86 7.74 -0.62 -8.01
N SER A 87 8.65 0.34 -7.80
CA SER A 87 9.95 0.44 -8.49
C SER A 87 10.92 1.30 -7.70
N ALA A 88 12.21 1.22 -8.00
CA ALA A 88 13.13 2.29 -7.67
C ALA A 88 12.93 3.47 -8.63
N HIS A 89 13.09 4.70 -8.12
CA HIS A 89 13.05 5.94 -8.92
C HIS A 89 14.42 6.61 -8.88
N PRO A 90 15.12 6.74 -10.04
CA PRO A 90 16.45 7.31 -10.08
C PRO A 90 16.47 8.79 -9.70
N LEU A 91 17.50 9.19 -8.99
CA LEU A 91 17.80 10.59 -8.69
C LEU A 91 19.10 11.00 -9.40
N THR A 92 19.34 12.31 -9.48
CA THR A 92 20.60 12.84 -10.02
C THR A 92 21.78 12.40 -9.15
N PRO A 93 22.82 11.78 -9.73
CA PRO A 93 24.02 11.41 -8.98
C PRO A 93 24.62 12.60 -8.20
N PRO A 94 25.16 12.41 -7.01
CA PRO A 94 25.48 11.12 -6.36
C PRO A 94 24.33 10.55 -5.46
N HIS A 95 23.11 11.07 -5.57
CA HIS A 95 22.00 10.63 -4.74
C HIS A 95 21.54 9.22 -5.11
N ARG A 96 21.25 8.41 -4.08
CA ARG A 96 20.64 7.09 -4.27
C ARG A 96 19.17 7.25 -4.67
N PRO A 97 18.60 6.29 -5.43
CA PRO A 97 17.20 6.35 -5.85
C PRO A 97 16.24 6.35 -4.65
N HIS A 98 15.00 6.71 -4.89
CA HIS A 98 13.89 6.42 -3.96
C HIS A 98 13.37 5.00 -4.16
N ASN A 99 12.83 4.40 -3.09
CA ASN A 99 11.96 3.24 -3.16
C ASN A 99 10.53 3.76 -3.31
N SER A 100 9.89 3.51 -4.47
CA SER A 100 8.70 4.27 -4.85
C SER A 100 7.53 3.40 -5.28
N LEU A 101 6.32 3.95 -5.12
CA LEU A 101 5.11 3.49 -5.78
C LEU A 101 4.64 4.56 -6.76
N TYR A 102 4.63 4.25 -8.05
CA TYR A 102 4.04 5.10 -9.07
C TYR A 102 2.53 4.94 -9.08
N VAL A 103 1.80 6.05 -9.04
CA VAL A 103 0.34 6.09 -9.16
C VAL A 103 -0.01 6.57 -10.56
N ILE A 104 -0.52 5.66 -11.38
CA ILE A 104 -0.85 5.88 -12.78
C ILE A 104 -2.37 5.84 -12.93
N SER A 105 -2.96 6.88 -13.54
CA SER A 105 -4.39 6.97 -13.76
C SER A 105 -4.88 6.08 -14.91
N ASP A 106 -6.18 5.91 -15.00
CA ASP A 106 -6.85 5.26 -16.13
C ASP A 106 -6.85 6.09 -17.43
N ALA A 107 -6.25 7.29 -17.40
CA ALA A 107 -5.88 8.08 -18.57
C ALA A 107 -4.42 7.83 -19.01
N GLY A 108 -3.65 7.03 -18.26
CA GLY A 108 -2.23 6.77 -18.53
C GLY A 108 -1.31 7.87 -18.05
N GLU A 109 -1.76 8.72 -17.15
CA GLU A 109 -0.98 9.82 -16.59
C GLU A 109 -0.33 9.39 -15.27
N LEU A 110 0.91 9.79 -15.05
CA LEU A 110 1.53 9.70 -13.74
C LEU A 110 0.93 10.80 -12.85
N VAL A 111 0.00 10.38 -11.96
CA VAL A 111 -0.74 11.30 -11.09
C VAL A 111 0.10 11.71 -9.89
N ASP A 112 0.82 10.75 -9.30
CA ASP A 112 1.67 10.97 -8.15
C ASP A 112 2.69 9.84 -8.01
N ARG A 113 3.66 10.02 -7.10
CA ARG A 113 4.64 9.01 -6.74
C ARG A 113 4.87 9.04 -5.23
N TYR A 114 4.56 7.94 -4.56
CA TYR A 114 4.90 7.76 -3.16
C TYR A 114 6.35 7.29 -3.04
N ASP A 115 7.19 8.07 -2.40
CA ASP A 115 8.56 7.71 -2.04
C ASP A 115 8.60 7.27 -0.57
N LYS A 116 9.13 6.08 -0.31
CA LYS A 116 9.18 5.46 1.02
C LYS A 116 9.79 6.41 2.04
N ARG A 117 9.04 6.75 3.06
CA ARG A 117 9.42 7.77 4.06
C ARG A 117 10.28 7.22 5.18
N PHE A 118 10.03 5.98 5.59
CA PHE A 118 10.79 5.30 6.62
C PHE A 118 11.49 4.09 6.02
N LEU A 119 12.79 4.18 5.94
CA LEU A 119 13.68 3.15 5.42
C LEU A 119 14.16 2.25 6.56
N SER A 120 14.41 0.97 6.30
CA SER A 120 15.16 0.13 7.21
C SER A 120 16.61 0.60 7.33
N ASN A 121 17.32 0.19 8.38
CA ASN A 121 18.72 0.57 8.55
C ASN A 121 19.58 0.26 7.31
N THR A 122 19.40 -0.93 6.73
CA THR A 122 20.14 -1.33 5.52
C THR A 122 19.77 -0.48 4.31
N GLU A 123 18.46 -0.21 4.12
CA GLU A 123 17.98 0.63 3.02
C GLU A 123 18.54 2.05 3.11
N LEU A 124 18.47 2.67 4.29
CA LEU A 124 18.94 4.04 4.53
C LEU A 124 20.45 4.17 4.30
N ASN A 125 21.23 3.21 4.78
CA ASN A 125 22.70 3.30 4.70
C ASN A 125 23.26 2.90 3.35
N HIS A 126 22.57 2.03 2.58
CA HIS A 126 23.19 1.43 1.40
C HIS A 126 22.41 1.60 0.10
N PHE A 127 21.06 1.69 0.14
CA PHE A 127 20.27 1.55 -1.08
C PHE A 127 19.45 2.78 -1.47
N TYR A 128 18.76 3.45 -0.54
CA TYR A 128 17.74 4.42 -0.91
C TYR A 128 17.90 5.78 -0.22
N SER A 129 17.36 6.81 -0.85
CA SER A 129 17.06 8.10 -0.24
C SER A 129 15.61 8.12 0.26
N PRO A 130 15.30 8.70 1.44
CA PRO A 130 13.94 8.75 1.96
C PRO A 130 13.07 9.78 1.22
N GLY A 131 11.76 9.48 1.14
CA GLY A 131 10.72 10.46 0.85
C GLY A 131 10.20 11.14 2.12
N PHE A 132 9.21 12.07 1.97
CA PHE A 132 8.70 12.84 3.10
C PHE A 132 7.17 12.97 3.13
N ASP A 133 6.51 12.94 1.99
CA ASP A 133 5.10 13.26 1.86
C ASP A 133 4.20 12.02 1.77
N PRO A 134 3.00 12.04 2.37
CA PRO A 134 1.99 11.04 2.11
C PRO A 134 1.38 11.25 0.73
N VAL A 135 1.01 10.17 0.06
CA VAL A 135 0.26 10.22 -1.21
C VAL A 135 -1.15 9.71 -0.98
N VAL A 136 -2.14 10.48 -1.42
CA VAL A 136 -3.55 10.10 -1.46
C VAL A 136 -4.14 10.43 -2.82
N PHE A 137 -5.01 9.56 -3.33
CA PHE A 137 -5.70 9.74 -4.61
C PHE A 137 -7.07 9.08 -4.58
N ASP A 138 -7.94 9.50 -5.49
CA ASP A 138 -9.32 9.03 -5.54
C ASP A 138 -9.56 8.24 -6.83
N VAL A 139 -10.20 7.06 -6.71
CA VAL A 139 -10.65 6.24 -7.84
C VAL A 139 -12.12 5.92 -7.66
N ASP A 140 -12.97 6.31 -8.60
CA ASP A 140 -14.42 6.09 -8.59
C ASP A 140 -15.08 6.48 -7.24
N GLY A 141 -14.57 7.56 -6.60
CA GLY A 141 -15.07 8.07 -5.33
C GLY A 141 -14.59 7.34 -4.08
N TYR A 142 -13.67 6.38 -4.20
CA TYR A 142 -12.95 5.76 -3.08
C TYR A 142 -11.56 6.38 -2.93
N ARG A 143 -11.17 6.69 -1.69
CA ARG A 143 -9.87 7.29 -1.37
C ARG A 143 -8.84 6.25 -0.98
N PHE A 144 -7.72 6.27 -1.70
CA PHE A 144 -6.59 5.38 -1.50
C PHE A 144 -5.37 6.13 -0.93
N GLY A 145 -4.49 5.40 -0.25
CA GLY A 145 -3.17 5.88 0.17
C GLY A 145 -2.12 4.81 -0.04
N CYS A 146 -0.83 5.15 0.08
CA CYS A 146 0.30 4.27 -0.19
C CYS A 146 1.24 4.16 1.01
N VAL A 147 1.71 2.94 1.32
CA VAL A 147 2.81 2.66 2.25
C VAL A 147 3.66 1.50 1.72
N ILE A 148 4.94 1.46 2.13
CA ILE A 148 5.89 0.45 1.66
C ILE A 148 6.53 -0.30 2.84
N CYS A 149 6.32 -1.61 2.91
CA CYS A 149 7.09 -2.62 3.65
C CYS A 149 7.38 -2.24 5.12
N VAL A 150 8.63 -1.94 5.49
CA VAL A 150 9.07 -1.67 6.87
C VAL A 150 8.29 -0.55 7.55
N GLU A 151 7.63 0.30 6.79
CA GLU A 151 6.75 1.37 7.29
C GLU A 151 5.59 0.83 8.14
N ILE A 152 5.27 -0.46 8.03
CA ILE A 152 4.30 -1.15 8.89
C ILE A 152 4.66 -1.08 10.39
N ASN A 153 5.93 -0.81 10.72
CA ASN A 153 6.39 -0.64 12.10
C ASN A 153 6.17 0.77 12.66
N PHE A 154 5.61 1.71 11.87
CA PHE A 154 5.42 3.11 12.24
C PHE A 154 3.93 3.46 12.31
N PRO A 155 3.23 3.19 13.44
CA PRO A 155 1.77 3.32 13.55
C PRO A 155 1.24 4.72 13.25
N HIS A 156 2.05 5.77 13.45
CA HIS A 156 1.64 7.14 13.18
C HIS A 156 1.38 7.40 11.69
N LEU A 157 2.04 6.67 10.76
CA LEU A 157 1.77 6.74 9.33
C LEU A 157 0.35 6.27 9.04
N PHE A 158 -0.04 5.15 9.62
CA PHE A 158 -1.37 4.55 9.43
C PHE A 158 -2.48 5.46 10.00
N SER A 159 -2.25 6.04 11.18
CA SER A 159 -3.18 7.03 11.76
C SER A 159 -3.21 8.33 10.96
N GLN A 160 -2.12 8.71 10.28
CA GLN A 160 -2.12 9.85 9.36
C GLN A 160 -3.07 9.60 8.18
N TYR A 161 -3.02 8.44 7.55
CA TYR A 161 -3.92 8.08 6.45
C TYR A 161 -5.38 7.99 6.88
N GLU A 162 -5.68 7.55 8.11
CA GLU A 162 -7.03 7.64 8.68
C GLU A 162 -7.52 9.10 8.71
N ARG A 163 -6.67 10.03 9.19
CA ARG A 163 -7.02 11.48 9.24
C ARG A 163 -7.16 12.10 7.86
N LEU A 164 -6.43 11.61 6.86
CA LEU A 164 -6.55 12.04 5.46
C LEU A 164 -7.78 11.45 4.75
N GLY A 165 -8.59 10.65 5.46
CA GLY A 165 -9.83 10.09 4.94
C GLY A 165 -9.64 8.86 4.06
N VAL A 166 -8.47 8.24 4.06
CA VAL A 166 -8.20 7.02 3.28
C VAL A 166 -9.17 5.91 3.68
N GLU A 167 -9.76 5.26 2.67
CA GLU A 167 -10.66 4.13 2.84
C GLU A 167 -9.96 2.80 2.58
N CYS A 168 -8.97 2.78 1.67
CA CYS A 168 -8.12 1.63 1.43
C CYS A 168 -6.65 2.04 1.36
N LEU A 169 -5.83 1.50 2.26
CA LEU A 169 -4.40 1.70 2.26
C LEU A 169 -3.73 0.58 1.45
N LEU A 170 -2.95 0.97 0.44
CA LEU A 170 -2.20 0.06 -0.43
C LEU A 170 -0.83 -0.17 0.19
N LEU A 171 -0.62 -1.34 0.78
CA LEU A 171 0.62 -1.79 1.39
C LEU A 171 1.35 -2.69 0.39
N SER A 172 2.40 -2.18 -0.24
CA SER A 172 3.27 -2.94 -1.14
C SER A 172 4.55 -3.32 -0.40
N ALA A 173 4.90 -4.60 -0.35
CA ALA A 173 6.01 -5.03 0.50
C ALA A 173 6.79 -6.22 -0.08
N TYR A 174 8.00 -6.40 0.47
CA TYR A 174 8.82 -7.60 0.38
C TYR A 174 9.11 -8.07 1.82
N PRO A 175 8.17 -8.78 2.47
CA PRO A 175 8.29 -9.14 3.89
C PRO A 175 9.39 -10.15 4.14
N VAL A 176 9.96 -10.11 5.35
CA VAL A 176 11.03 -11.02 5.79
C VAL A 176 10.58 -11.99 6.90
N ASP A 177 9.40 -11.75 7.48
CA ASP A 177 8.82 -12.60 8.54
C ASP A 177 7.29 -12.59 8.54
N ALA A 178 6.67 -13.62 9.15
CA ALA A 178 5.22 -13.78 9.22
C ALA A 178 4.53 -12.81 10.20
N VAL A 179 5.27 -12.12 11.08
CA VAL A 179 4.69 -11.12 12.01
C VAL A 179 4.19 -9.90 11.25
N PHE A 180 4.64 -9.72 10.01
CA PHE A 180 4.16 -8.66 9.10
C PHE A 180 2.64 -8.72 8.91
N GLU A 181 2.07 -9.92 8.74
CA GLU A 181 0.61 -10.11 8.60
C GLU A 181 -0.15 -9.62 9.82
N VAL A 182 0.32 -9.97 11.03
CA VAL A 182 -0.31 -9.53 12.29
C VAL A 182 -0.38 -8.02 12.37
N LYS A 183 0.69 -7.32 11.99
CA LYS A 183 0.75 -5.85 11.96
C LYS A 183 -0.22 -5.26 10.94
N ALA A 184 -0.26 -5.82 9.72
CA ALA A 184 -1.17 -5.35 8.66
C ALA A 184 -2.64 -5.46 9.10
N ARG A 185 -3.03 -6.60 9.68
CA ARG A 185 -4.36 -6.84 10.23
C ARG A 185 -4.70 -5.90 11.38
N ALA A 186 -3.74 -5.69 12.29
CA ALA A 186 -3.91 -4.76 13.41
C ALA A 186 -4.13 -3.32 12.91
N HIS A 187 -3.36 -2.86 11.92
CA HIS A 187 -3.55 -1.52 11.35
C HIS A 187 -4.90 -1.36 10.66
N ALA A 188 -5.38 -2.36 9.92
CA ALA A 188 -6.70 -2.34 9.32
C ALA A 188 -7.80 -2.20 10.39
N ALA A 189 -7.76 -3.04 11.42
CA ALA A 189 -8.75 -3.05 12.51
C ALA A 189 -8.71 -1.78 13.38
N ILE A 190 -7.50 -1.30 13.73
CA ILE A 190 -7.33 -0.13 14.59
C ILE A 190 -7.81 1.15 13.88
N ASN A 191 -7.49 1.31 12.59
CA ASN A 191 -7.85 2.52 11.84
C ASN A 191 -9.19 2.40 11.09
N CYS A 192 -9.85 1.24 11.14
CA CYS A 192 -11.16 0.98 10.53
C CYS A 192 -11.19 1.31 9.02
N TYR A 193 -10.19 0.85 8.27
CA TYR A 193 -10.11 0.95 6.81
C TYR A 193 -9.57 -0.35 6.19
N TRP A 194 -9.77 -0.54 4.89
CA TRP A 194 -9.18 -1.69 4.20
C TRP A 194 -7.66 -1.53 4.04
N VAL A 195 -6.94 -2.66 4.11
CA VAL A 195 -5.53 -2.74 3.74
C VAL A 195 -5.39 -3.75 2.61
N ALA A 196 -5.03 -3.30 1.43
CA ALA A 196 -4.68 -4.15 0.30
C ALA A 196 -3.17 -4.44 0.36
N MET A 197 -2.81 -5.71 0.49
CA MET A 197 -1.43 -6.15 0.69
C MET A 197 -0.93 -6.87 -0.56
N SER A 198 0.01 -6.26 -1.29
CA SER A 198 0.65 -6.84 -2.47
C SER A 198 2.10 -7.21 -2.17
N LEU A 199 2.42 -8.49 -2.32
CA LEU A 199 3.69 -9.11 -1.97
C LEU A 199 4.22 -9.90 -3.19
N PRO A 200 5.54 -10.12 -3.32
CA PRO A 200 6.06 -10.95 -4.40
C PRO A 200 5.84 -12.45 -4.15
N ALA A 201 5.82 -13.23 -5.22
CA ALA A 201 5.68 -14.68 -5.16
C ALA A 201 6.80 -15.38 -4.35
N GLN A 202 7.97 -14.74 -4.24
CA GLN A 202 9.10 -15.25 -3.43
C GLN A 202 8.79 -15.34 -1.94
N THR A 203 7.80 -14.60 -1.46
CA THR A 203 7.45 -14.53 -0.03
C THR A 203 6.13 -15.24 0.32
N VAL A 204 5.55 -15.98 -0.63
CA VAL A 204 4.25 -16.66 -0.46
C VAL A 204 4.20 -17.63 0.71
N ASP A 205 5.32 -18.28 1.05
CA ASP A 205 5.41 -19.20 2.17
C ASP A 205 5.37 -18.49 3.55
N LEU A 206 5.66 -17.17 3.58
CA LEU A 206 5.50 -16.35 4.78
C LEU A 206 4.05 -15.91 4.95
N MET A 207 3.48 -15.37 3.87
CA MET A 207 2.09 -14.93 3.82
C MET A 207 1.64 -14.66 2.37
N PRO A 208 0.38 -14.89 2.03
CA PRO A 208 -0.17 -14.53 0.72
C PRO A 208 -0.54 -13.04 0.66
N SER A 209 -0.53 -12.49 -0.56
CA SER A 209 -1.17 -11.21 -0.85
C SER A 209 -2.68 -11.28 -0.67
N GLY A 210 -3.34 -10.15 -0.36
CA GLY A 210 -4.78 -10.15 -0.16
C GLY A 210 -5.35 -8.82 0.31
N LEU A 211 -6.67 -8.79 0.49
CA LEU A 211 -7.41 -7.65 1.04
C LEU A 211 -7.84 -7.93 2.47
N ILE A 212 -7.42 -7.08 3.38
CA ILE A 212 -7.81 -7.09 4.79
C ILE A 212 -8.93 -6.06 4.98
N THR A 213 -9.98 -6.46 5.65
CA THR A 213 -11.17 -5.63 5.94
C THR A 213 -10.96 -4.72 7.14
N PRO A 214 -11.80 -3.68 7.32
CA PRO A 214 -11.76 -2.76 8.47
C PRO A 214 -11.91 -3.39 9.86
N ASP A 215 -12.28 -4.65 9.96
CA ASP A 215 -12.29 -5.43 11.21
C ASP A 215 -11.04 -6.31 11.41
N GLY A 216 -10.08 -6.26 10.47
CA GLY A 216 -8.83 -7.03 10.53
C GLY A 216 -8.94 -8.46 10.03
N THR A 217 -10.06 -8.87 9.44
CA THR A 217 -10.20 -10.17 8.77
C THR A 217 -9.83 -10.08 7.28
N TYR A 218 -9.70 -11.20 6.60
CA TYR A 218 -9.45 -11.19 5.15
C TYR A 218 -10.76 -11.26 4.37
N ALA A 219 -10.96 -10.33 3.42
CA ALA A 219 -11.98 -10.43 2.39
C ALA A 219 -11.56 -11.37 1.26
N ALA A 220 -10.26 -11.37 0.93
CA ALA A 220 -9.67 -12.21 -0.10
C ALA A 220 -8.19 -12.42 0.17
N GLN A 221 -7.69 -13.63 -0.13
CA GLN A 221 -6.27 -13.98 -0.14
C GLN A 221 -5.95 -14.72 -1.43
N LEU A 222 -4.72 -14.56 -1.94
CA LEU A 222 -4.26 -15.39 -3.05
C LEU A 222 -4.02 -16.82 -2.56
N ALA A 223 -4.45 -17.80 -3.35
CA ALA A 223 -4.25 -19.21 -3.06
C ALA A 223 -3.04 -19.75 -3.84
N GLY A 224 -2.11 -20.39 -3.12
CA GLY A 224 -0.96 -21.08 -3.72
C GLY A 224 -0.16 -20.21 -4.68
N LYS A 225 0.05 -20.68 -5.91
CA LYS A 225 0.84 -20.01 -6.96
C LYS A 225 0.04 -19.01 -7.80
N SER A 226 -1.16 -18.62 -7.38
CA SER A 226 -1.92 -17.59 -8.08
C SER A 226 -1.19 -16.25 -8.06
N GLU A 227 -1.16 -15.57 -9.19
CA GLU A 227 -0.43 -14.29 -9.34
C GLU A 227 -1.34 -13.06 -9.15
N LEU A 228 -2.66 -13.24 -9.10
CA LEU A 228 -3.63 -12.15 -9.04
C LEU A 228 -4.90 -12.59 -8.32
N THR A 229 -5.41 -11.76 -7.42
CA THR A 229 -6.79 -11.84 -6.91
C THR A 229 -7.55 -10.57 -7.26
N ILE A 230 -8.86 -10.70 -7.50
CA ILE A 230 -9.75 -9.57 -7.76
C ILE A 230 -10.88 -9.63 -6.75
N THR A 231 -11.06 -8.54 -6.01
CA THR A 231 -12.05 -8.46 -4.94
C THR A 231 -12.74 -7.10 -4.94
N THR A 232 -13.76 -6.94 -4.11
CA THR A 232 -14.55 -5.72 -4.03
C THR A 232 -14.37 -5.06 -2.66
N ILE A 233 -14.16 -3.75 -2.66
CA ILE A 233 -14.28 -2.89 -1.49
C ILE A 233 -15.68 -2.31 -1.54
N ASP A 234 -16.49 -2.58 -0.52
CA ASP A 234 -17.86 -2.08 -0.42
C ASP A 234 -18.07 -1.41 0.96
N ARG A 235 -18.28 -0.09 0.93
CA ARG A 235 -18.51 0.69 2.16
C ARG A 235 -19.89 0.45 2.77
N ASP A 236 -20.80 -0.13 2.01
CA ASP A 236 -22.17 -0.43 2.41
C ASP A 236 -22.34 -1.89 2.86
N ASP A 237 -21.24 -2.66 2.94
CA ASP A 237 -21.29 -4.05 3.43
C ASP A 237 -21.84 -4.10 4.86
N PRO A 238 -23.01 -4.75 5.10
CA PRO A 238 -23.60 -4.84 6.42
C PRO A 238 -22.69 -5.52 7.47
N ALA A 239 -21.79 -6.41 7.06
CA ALA A 239 -20.86 -7.09 7.95
C ALA A 239 -19.82 -6.09 8.53
N LEU A 240 -19.52 -5.01 7.82
CA LEU A 240 -18.57 -3.98 8.21
C LEU A 240 -19.21 -2.75 8.87
N LYS A 241 -20.50 -2.82 9.21
CA LYS A 241 -21.25 -1.70 9.83
C LYS A 241 -20.59 -1.21 11.12
N VAL A 242 -20.09 -2.11 11.97
CA VAL A 242 -19.47 -1.71 13.25
C VAL A 242 -18.20 -0.89 13.01
N PRO A 243 -17.17 -1.38 12.28
CA PRO A 243 -15.97 -0.58 12.07
C PRO A 243 -16.22 0.69 11.25
N LEU A 244 -17.04 0.66 10.21
CA LEU A 244 -17.21 1.80 9.29
C LEU A 244 -18.18 2.86 9.79
N ALA A 245 -19.37 2.45 10.29
CA ALA A 245 -20.43 3.38 10.67
C ALA A 245 -20.40 3.80 12.15
N HIS A 246 -19.75 3.03 13.02
CA HIS A 246 -19.71 3.32 14.45
C HIS A 246 -18.30 3.61 14.97
N ALA A 247 -17.33 2.68 14.79
CA ALA A 247 -16.01 2.82 15.38
C ALA A 247 -15.19 3.95 14.74
N ARG A 248 -15.14 4.02 13.41
CA ARG A 248 -14.37 5.05 12.68
C ARG A 248 -14.85 6.48 12.99
N PRO A 249 -16.14 6.83 12.92
CA PRO A 249 -16.61 8.18 13.27
C PRO A 249 -16.38 8.52 14.75
N TRP A 250 -16.55 7.55 15.65
CA TRP A 250 -16.27 7.72 17.06
C TRP A 250 -14.79 8.02 17.30
N ARG A 251 -13.89 7.24 16.71
CA ARG A 251 -12.42 7.47 16.80
C ARG A 251 -12.05 8.88 16.31
N ALA A 252 -12.57 9.30 15.17
CA ALA A 252 -12.32 10.64 14.62
C ALA A 252 -12.77 11.74 15.59
N THR A 253 -13.88 11.55 16.32
CA THR A 253 -14.36 12.45 17.35
C THR A 253 -13.48 12.41 18.60
N ALA A 254 -13.14 11.21 19.06
CA ALA A 254 -12.34 10.98 20.26
C ALA A 254 -10.92 11.57 20.14
N LEU A 255 -10.29 11.41 18.99
CA LEU A 255 -8.93 11.90 18.70
C LEU A 255 -8.82 13.44 18.73
N LYS A 256 -9.92 14.18 18.53
CA LYS A 256 -9.94 15.65 18.72
C LYS A 256 -9.79 16.04 20.18
N GLY A 257 -10.11 15.15 21.13
CA GLY A 257 -9.91 15.30 22.56
C GLY A 257 -10.92 16.20 23.28
N ASP A 258 -11.73 16.99 22.57
CA ASP A 258 -12.66 17.95 23.18
C ASP A 258 -13.69 17.29 24.08
N ILE A 259 -14.21 16.14 23.66
CA ILE A 259 -15.20 15.38 24.45
C ILE A 259 -14.64 14.89 25.79
N TYR A 260 -13.33 14.73 25.92
CA TYR A 260 -12.68 14.36 27.17
C TYR A 260 -12.31 15.60 28.00
N ARG A 261 -11.80 16.66 27.37
CA ARG A 261 -11.47 17.91 28.05
C ARG A 261 -12.68 18.52 28.74
N THR A 262 -13.83 18.53 28.09
CA THR A 262 -15.09 19.05 28.66
C THR A 262 -15.66 18.21 29.81
N ARG A 263 -15.16 16.99 30.01
CA ARG A 263 -15.55 16.08 31.08
C ARG A 263 -14.47 15.85 32.12
N ALA A 264 -13.41 16.63 32.07
CA ALA A 264 -12.39 16.63 33.12
C ALA A 264 -13.01 17.01 34.47
N VAL A 265 -12.75 16.20 35.49
CA VAL A 265 -13.32 16.39 36.84
C VAL A 265 -12.29 17.12 37.72
N ALA A 266 -12.70 18.24 38.34
CA ALA A 266 -11.88 18.95 39.30
C ALA A 266 -12.09 18.30 40.68
N ASP A 267 -11.42 17.18 40.93
CA ASP A 267 -11.49 16.43 42.17
C ASP A 267 -10.04 16.08 42.62
N PRO A 268 -9.67 16.29 43.90
CA PRO A 268 -8.34 15.94 44.41
C PRO A 268 -7.97 14.46 44.17
N ARG A 269 -8.91 13.55 44.28
CA ARG A 269 -8.70 12.10 44.00
C ARG A 269 -8.44 11.79 42.53
N SER A 270 -8.81 12.69 41.62
CA SER A 270 -8.51 12.56 40.21
C SER A 270 -7.07 13.01 39.89
N SER A 271 -6.55 13.97 40.62
CA SER A 271 -5.21 14.54 40.41
C SER A 271 -4.12 13.89 41.26
N ASP A 272 -4.44 13.50 42.48
CA ASP A 272 -3.51 12.77 43.35
C ASP A 272 -3.53 11.27 43.00
N ARG A 273 -2.40 10.78 42.52
CA ARG A 273 -2.21 9.38 42.12
C ARG A 273 -1.44 8.56 43.16
N THR A 274 -1.19 9.14 44.34
CA THR A 274 -0.33 8.57 45.36
C THR A 274 -1.11 8.12 46.60
N THR A 275 -2.35 8.57 46.76
CA THR A 275 -3.28 8.17 47.85
C THR A 275 -4.46 7.37 47.33
N LEU A 276 -4.92 6.40 48.15
CA LEU A 276 -6.08 5.52 47.87
C LEU A 276 -7.41 6.16 48.29
#